data_8096fb83a3c8899c20647864e7bb46c0
#
_entry.id   8096fb83a3c8899c20647864e7bb46c0
#
_cell.length_a   1.000
_cell.length_b   1.000
_cell.length_c   1.000
_cell.angle_alpha   90.00
_cell.angle_beta   90.00
_cell.angle_gamma   90.00
#
_symmetry.space_group_name_H-M   'P 1'
#
loop_
_entity.id
_entity.type
_entity.pdbx_description
1 polymer ?
#
loop_
_entity_poly.entity_id
_entity_poly.type
_entity_poly.pdbx_seq_one_letter_code
_entity_poly.pdbx_strand_id
1 'polypeptide(L)'
;TYTSSGLKKGVVVNIDATTDAIEKAVEQAQTFIEEKIKNVYVGIAGSHVKSLNSEGVVGINSTKEVSPADVEAVIESAKAVAVPSDQTMLHVIDQEYIIDEQDSIREPIGMTGVRLKAKVHLVTCASNAISNIEKCIHSCGLHANAFVLEQLASSWSILTEDEKDLGVCLIDIGGGTTDIAILRSGSIVFTGVIPIAGDQVTSDIAVALRTPTNQAEEIKQKYGCAVAEFTSDEEMIEVMGVGGRPPRELSRRTLADIIEPRYVELFDLVRAEIERNGFDQKIPAGIVLTGGTSKMEGVVELAESIFQTSVRLGVPESFSGMENILRNPIYATSIGLV
;
A
#
# COMPACT_ATOMS: atom_id res chain seq x y z
N THR A 1 15.92 10.10 2.42
CA THR A 1 14.57 10.18 3.01
C THR A 1 14.44 11.42 3.88
N TYR A 2 13.27 12.05 3.90
CA TYR A 2 12.97 13.20 4.75
C TYR A 2 11.63 12.98 5.47
N THR A 3 11.46 13.60 6.63
CA THR A 3 10.21 13.46 7.39
C THR A 3 9.06 14.09 6.65
N SER A 4 8.00 13.31 6.41
CA SER A 4 6.79 13.78 5.72
C SER A 4 6.02 14.78 6.58
N SER A 5 5.54 15.85 5.97
CA SER A 5 4.66 16.85 6.60
C SER A 5 3.61 17.33 5.59
N GLY A 6 2.50 17.88 6.09
CA GLY A 6 1.41 18.37 5.23
C GLY A 6 0.50 17.30 4.66
N LEU A 7 0.75 16.01 4.92
CA LEU A 7 -0.10 14.88 4.53
C LEU A 7 -0.87 14.33 5.72
N LYS A 8 -2.09 13.86 5.48
CA LYS A 8 -2.89 13.12 6.46
C LYS A 8 -3.67 12.02 5.75
N LYS A 9 -3.45 10.76 6.16
CA LYS A 9 -4.11 9.58 5.58
C LYS A 9 -3.99 9.53 4.04
N GLY A 10 -2.78 9.78 3.52
CA GLY A 10 -2.49 9.78 2.09
C GLY A 10 -2.96 11.01 1.30
N VAL A 11 -3.52 12.04 1.95
CA VAL A 11 -4.05 13.24 1.29
C VAL A 11 -3.30 14.49 1.71
N VAL A 12 -2.99 15.39 0.77
CA VAL A 12 -2.41 16.69 1.05
C VAL A 12 -3.43 17.56 1.79
N VAL A 13 -3.09 17.96 3.03
CA VAL A 13 -3.89 18.85 3.87
C VAL A 13 -3.25 20.21 4.05
N ASN A 14 -1.96 20.32 3.71
CA ASN A 14 -1.21 21.60 3.71
C ASN A 14 -0.20 21.58 2.56
N ILE A 15 -0.46 22.38 1.53
CA ILE A 15 0.36 22.44 0.31
C ILE A 15 1.77 22.92 0.65
N ASP A 16 1.92 24.01 1.41
CA ASP A 16 3.24 24.60 1.70
C ASP A 16 4.13 23.63 2.49
N ALA A 17 3.57 22.99 3.53
CA ALA A 17 4.31 22.00 4.32
C ALA A 17 4.70 20.76 3.50
N THR A 18 3.83 20.33 2.57
CA THR A 18 4.12 19.19 1.67
C THR A 18 5.21 19.58 0.67
N THR A 19 5.13 20.77 0.08
CA THR A 19 6.14 21.29 -0.84
C THR A 19 7.51 21.37 -0.17
N ASP A 20 7.60 21.99 1.02
CA ASP A 20 8.84 22.07 1.80
C ASP A 20 9.45 20.68 2.11
N ALA A 21 8.62 19.69 2.45
CA ALA A 21 9.08 18.33 2.69
C ALA A 21 9.62 17.66 1.41
N ILE A 22 8.98 17.87 0.26
CA ILE A 22 9.44 17.37 -1.05
C ILE A 22 10.77 18.05 -1.43
N GLU A 23 10.88 19.37 -1.33
CA GLU A 23 12.10 20.12 -1.63
C GLU A 23 13.28 19.59 -0.83
N LYS A 24 13.13 19.45 0.48
CA LYS A 24 14.17 18.92 1.38
C LYS A 24 14.56 17.47 1.06
N ALA A 25 13.59 16.63 0.71
CA ALA A 25 13.88 15.25 0.30
C ALA A 25 14.69 15.22 -1.01
N VAL A 26 14.34 16.07 -1.98
CA VAL A 26 15.03 16.19 -3.26
C VAL A 26 16.43 16.79 -3.07
N GLU A 27 16.58 17.83 -2.25
CA GLU A 27 17.89 18.42 -1.92
C GLU A 27 18.82 17.37 -1.32
N GLN A 28 18.33 16.55 -0.35
CA GLN A 28 19.13 15.46 0.20
C GLN A 28 19.51 14.42 -0.85
N ALA A 29 18.58 14.01 -1.72
CA ALA A 29 18.89 13.06 -2.78
C ALA A 29 19.91 13.66 -3.77
N GLN A 30 19.78 14.94 -4.11
CA GLN A 30 20.67 15.66 -5.03
C GLN A 30 22.13 15.69 -4.57
N THR A 31 22.40 15.55 -3.26
CA THR A 31 23.79 15.49 -2.76
C THR A 31 24.55 14.23 -3.20
N PHE A 32 23.86 13.19 -3.66
CA PHE A 32 24.44 11.91 -4.07
C PHE A 32 24.53 11.74 -5.58
N ILE A 33 23.93 12.64 -6.36
CA ILE A 33 23.89 12.56 -7.83
C ILE A 33 24.31 13.89 -8.46
N GLU A 34 25.09 13.80 -9.56
CA GLU A 34 25.57 14.99 -10.29
C GLU A 34 24.48 15.60 -11.17
N GLU A 35 23.62 14.75 -11.77
CA GLU A 35 22.53 15.22 -12.62
C GLU A 35 21.38 15.79 -11.79
N LYS A 36 20.79 16.90 -12.29
CA LYS A 36 19.65 17.53 -11.63
C LYS A 36 18.41 16.63 -11.72
N ILE A 37 17.81 16.30 -10.57
CA ILE A 37 16.52 15.61 -10.50
C ILE A 37 15.44 16.53 -11.08
N LYS A 38 14.73 16.05 -12.09
CA LYS A 38 13.64 16.79 -12.77
C LYS A 38 12.34 16.00 -12.79
N ASN A 39 12.45 14.68 -12.84
CA ASN A 39 11.32 13.77 -13.00
C ASN A 39 11.19 12.87 -11.76
N VAL A 40 9.95 12.60 -11.38
CA VAL A 40 9.62 11.76 -10.22
C VAL A 40 8.47 10.82 -10.54
N TYR A 41 8.43 9.65 -9.90
CA TYR A 41 7.25 8.81 -9.80
C TYR A 41 6.55 9.13 -8.48
N VAL A 42 5.23 9.08 -8.47
CA VAL A 42 4.42 9.53 -7.33
C VAL A 42 3.52 8.40 -6.88
N GLY A 43 3.70 7.96 -5.63
CA GLY A 43 2.78 7.03 -4.98
C GLY A 43 1.45 7.70 -4.63
N ILE A 44 0.35 7.02 -4.87
CA ILE A 44 -1.00 7.44 -4.49
C ILE A 44 -1.60 6.39 -3.57
N ALA A 45 -1.99 6.83 -2.37
CA ALA A 45 -2.70 6.02 -1.38
C ALA A 45 -3.79 6.85 -0.69
N GLY A 46 -4.66 6.21 0.05
CA GLY A 46 -5.67 6.87 0.87
C GLY A 46 -7.10 6.44 0.55
N SER A 47 -8.02 6.78 1.45
CA SER A 47 -9.44 6.40 1.37
C SER A 47 -10.22 7.00 0.18
N HIS A 48 -9.62 7.93 -0.54
CA HIS A 48 -10.16 8.50 -1.78
C HIS A 48 -9.89 7.62 -3.02
N VAL A 49 -9.03 6.61 -2.90
CA VAL A 49 -8.83 5.57 -3.91
C VAL A 49 -9.99 4.58 -3.83
N LYS A 50 -10.55 4.26 -4.98
CA LYS A 50 -11.62 3.26 -5.13
C LYS A 50 -11.26 2.32 -6.26
N SER A 51 -11.72 1.09 -6.18
CA SER A 51 -11.54 0.12 -7.24
C SER A 51 -12.79 -0.67 -7.52
N LEU A 52 -12.86 -1.22 -8.72
CA LEU A 52 -13.90 -2.15 -9.12
C LEU A 52 -13.37 -3.05 -10.25
N ASN A 53 -13.91 -4.27 -10.32
CA ASN A 53 -13.66 -5.15 -11.44
C ASN A 53 -14.71 -4.90 -12.53
N SER A 54 -14.27 -4.86 -13.77
CA SER A 54 -15.12 -4.65 -14.95
C SER A 54 -14.80 -5.65 -16.04
N GLU A 55 -15.73 -5.83 -16.95
CA GLU A 55 -15.59 -6.71 -18.11
C GLU A 55 -15.94 -5.96 -19.39
N GLY A 56 -15.08 -6.11 -20.40
CA GLY A 56 -15.35 -5.67 -21.76
C GLY A 56 -15.56 -6.85 -22.69
N VAL A 57 -16.32 -6.66 -23.76
CA VAL A 57 -16.56 -7.68 -24.78
C VAL A 57 -16.57 -7.04 -26.15
N VAL A 58 -15.83 -7.63 -27.10
CA VAL A 58 -15.85 -7.23 -28.52
C VAL A 58 -15.88 -8.45 -29.43
N GLY A 59 -16.39 -8.27 -30.64
CA GLY A 59 -16.26 -9.28 -31.70
C GLY A 59 -14.89 -9.17 -32.34
N ILE A 60 -14.24 -10.33 -32.60
CA ILE A 60 -12.97 -10.39 -33.32
C ILE A 60 -13.23 -10.18 -34.82
N ASN A 61 -12.38 -9.41 -35.46
CA ASN A 61 -12.53 -9.01 -36.86
C ASN A 61 -12.54 -10.22 -37.85
N SER A 62 -12.76 -9.93 -39.12
CA SER A 62 -12.96 -10.91 -40.20
C SER A 62 -11.81 -11.91 -40.42
N THR A 63 -10.61 -11.63 -39.94
CA THR A 63 -9.45 -12.53 -39.92
C THR A 63 -9.58 -13.69 -38.94
N LYS A 64 -10.51 -13.57 -37.97
CA LYS A 64 -10.69 -14.48 -36.81
C LYS A 64 -9.45 -14.63 -35.91
N GLU A 65 -8.44 -13.81 -36.08
CA GLU A 65 -7.28 -13.72 -35.18
C GLU A 65 -7.35 -12.42 -34.39
N VAL A 66 -7.07 -12.49 -33.09
CA VAL A 66 -7.02 -11.34 -32.20
C VAL A 66 -5.88 -10.44 -32.59
N SER A 67 -6.17 -9.19 -32.90
CA SER A 67 -5.20 -8.14 -33.20
C SER A 67 -4.96 -7.22 -31.99
N PRO A 68 -3.88 -6.43 -31.99
CA PRO A 68 -3.69 -5.37 -30.98
C PRO A 68 -4.87 -4.39 -30.89
N ALA A 69 -5.52 -4.09 -32.00
CA ALA A 69 -6.70 -3.21 -32.03
C ALA A 69 -7.92 -3.83 -31.35
N ASP A 70 -8.09 -5.17 -31.41
CA ASP A 70 -9.17 -5.85 -30.69
C ASP A 70 -8.90 -5.83 -29.17
N VAL A 71 -7.64 -5.97 -28.74
CA VAL A 71 -7.25 -5.84 -27.32
C VAL A 71 -7.52 -4.42 -26.84
N GLU A 72 -7.12 -3.39 -27.55
CA GLU A 72 -7.41 -2.00 -27.20
C GLU A 72 -8.94 -1.75 -27.13
N ALA A 73 -9.70 -2.24 -28.10
CA ALA A 73 -11.14 -2.08 -28.13
C ALA A 73 -11.85 -2.79 -26.97
N VAL A 74 -11.41 -3.99 -26.57
CA VAL A 74 -12.02 -4.72 -25.44
C VAL A 74 -11.68 -4.05 -24.10
N ILE A 75 -10.48 -3.50 -23.94
CA ILE A 75 -10.12 -2.71 -22.75
C ILE A 75 -10.93 -1.43 -22.69
N GLU A 76 -11.08 -0.67 -23.79
CA GLU A 76 -11.95 0.51 -23.85
C GLU A 76 -13.42 0.16 -23.55
N SER A 77 -13.90 -0.99 -24.00
CA SER A 77 -15.22 -1.50 -23.62
C SER A 77 -15.33 -1.77 -22.12
N ALA A 78 -14.30 -2.35 -21.51
CA ALA A 78 -14.27 -2.59 -20.05
C ALA A 78 -14.20 -1.28 -19.24
N LYS A 79 -13.58 -0.24 -19.77
CA LYS A 79 -13.47 1.11 -19.17
C LYS A 79 -14.78 1.92 -19.26
N ALA A 80 -15.75 1.49 -20.08
CA ALA A 80 -17.01 2.20 -20.29
C ALA A 80 -17.98 2.11 -19.08
N VAL A 81 -17.43 2.23 -17.86
CA VAL A 81 -18.18 2.34 -16.62
C VAL A 81 -18.36 3.81 -16.23
N ALA A 82 -19.47 4.12 -15.57
CA ALA A 82 -19.72 5.47 -15.10
C ALA A 82 -18.77 5.84 -13.96
N VAL A 83 -17.71 6.58 -14.28
CA VAL A 83 -16.82 7.18 -13.28
C VAL A 83 -17.42 8.50 -12.82
N PRO A 84 -17.58 8.74 -11.50
CA PRO A 84 -18.05 10.03 -10.98
C PRO A 84 -17.18 11.19 -11.47
N SER A 85 -17.77 12.36 -11.68
CA SER A 85 -17.06 13.54 -12.23
C SER A 85 -15.93 14.09 -11.35
N ASP A 86 -15.93 13.74 -10.06
CA ASP A 86 -14.92 14.09 -9.08
C ASP A 86 -13.82 13.03 -8.96
N GLN A 87 -13.88 11.95 -9.76
CA GLN A 87 -12.90 10.87 -9.82
C GLN A 87 -12.15 10.86 -11.14
N THR A 88 -10.91 10.43 -11.08
CA THR A 88 -10.06 10.21 -12.26
C THR A 88 -9.61 8.75 -12.28
N MET A 89 -9.58 8.13 -13.46
CA MET A 89 -9.02 6.79 -13.65
C MET A 89 -7.50 6.86 -13.41
N LEU A 90 -7.03 6.12 -12.41
CA LEU A 90 -5.62 6.02 -12.06
C LEU A 90 -4.97 4.86 -12.80
N HIS A 91 -5.57 3.65 -12.71
CA HIS A 91 -5.08 2.46 -13.38
C HIS A 91 -6.21 1.65 -14.02
N VAL A 92 -5.85 0.97 -15.10
CA VAL A 92 -6.59 -0.12 -15.73
C VAL A 92 -5.65 -1.31 -15.77
N ILE A 93 -5.91 -2.33 -14.96
CA ILE A 93 -5.03 -3.48 -14.78
C ILE A 93 -5.71 -4.70 -15.36
N ASP A 94 -5.10 -5.29 -16.39
CA ASP A 94 -5.61 -6.49 -17.03
C ASP A 94 -5.51 -7.68 -16.06
N GLN A 95 -6.60 -8.43 -15.94
CA GLN A 95 -6.63 -9.65 -15.13
C GLN A 95 -6.51 -10.90 -15.99
N GLU A 96 -7.40 -11.06 -16.94
CA GLU A 96 -7.39 -12.16 -17.90
C GLU A 96 -8.18 -11.81 -19.16
N TYR A 97 -7.86 -12.51 -20.24
CA TYR A 97 -8.65 -12.49 -21.46
C TYR A 97 -9.36 -13.83 -21.64
N ILE A 98 -10.51 -13.78 -22.29
CA ILE A 98 -11.32 -14.94 -22.60
C ILE A 98 -11.67 -14.88 -24.08
N ILE A 99 -11.33 -15.95 -24.82
CA ILE A 99 -11.65 -16.07 -26.24
C ILE A 99 -12.70 -17.17 -26.38
N ASP A 100 -13.89 -16.80 -26.84
CA ASP A 100 -15.09 -17.64 -26.88
C ASP A 100 -15.43 -18.22 -25.50
N GLU A 101 -15.02 -19.44 -25.18
CA GLU A 101 -15.22 -20.12 -23.89
C GLU A 101 -13.88 -20.47 -23.20
N GLN A 102 -12.73 -20.13 -23.82
CA GLN A 102 -11.41 -20.38 -23.25
C GLN A 102 -11.00 -19.20 -22.38
N ASP A 103 -10.89 -19.41 -21.10
CA ASP A 103 -10.45 -18.43 -20.08
C ASP A 103 -8.94 -18.51 -19.78
N SER A 104 -8.50 -17.73 -18.79
CA SER A 104 -7.14 -17.70 -18.24
C SER A 104 -6.06 -17.37 -19.29
N ILE A 105 -6.42 -16.63 -20.33
CA ILE A 105 -5.49 -16.17 -21.36
C ILE A 105 -4.84 -14.85 -20.88
N ARG A 106 -3.51 -14.79 -20.94
CA ARG A 106 -2.76 -13.55 -20.63
C ARG A 106 -2.36 -12.78 -21.89
N GLU A 107 -2.00 -13.49 -22.95
CA GLU A 107 -1.56 -12.92 -24.22
C GLU A 107 -2.49 -13.40 -25.36
N PRO A 108 -3.58 -12.63 -25.63
CA PRO A 108 -4.58 -13.08 -26.60
C PRO A 108 -4.18 -12.81 -28.05
N ILE A 109 -3.18 -11.94 -28.32
CA ILE A 109 -2.81 -11.53 -29.68
C ILE A 109 -2.36 -12.73 -30.53
N GLY A 110 -2.91 -12.86 -31.72
CA GLY A 110 -2.63 -13.97 -32.63
C GLY A 110 -3.46 -15.25 -32.40
N MET A 111 -4.23 -15.31 -31.30
CA MET A 111 -5.14 -16.42 -31.04
C MET A 111 -6.40 -16.33 -31.92
N THR A 112 -6.94 -17.47 -32.31
CA THR A 112 -8.14 -17.55 -33.17
C THR A 112 -9.39 -17.60 -32.32
N GLY A 113 -10.43 -16.83 -32.71
CA GLY A 113 -11.74 -16.86 -32.09
C GLY A 113 -12.75 -15.92 -32.77
N VAL A 114 -13.94 -15.81 -32.19
CA VAL A 114 -15.02 -14.93 -32.67
C VAL A 114 -15.30 -13.80 -31.73
N ARG A 115 -15.11 -14.04 -30.42
CA ARG A 115 -15.41 -13.08 -29.36
C ARG A 115 -14.24 -13.00 -28.39
N LEU A 116 -13.76 -11.78 -28.16
CA LEU A 116 -12.78 -11.46 -27.13
C LEU A 116 -13.47 -10.77 -25.95
N LYS A 117 -13.21 -11.26 -24.73
CA LYS A 117 -13.62 -10.62 -23.48
C LYS A 117 -12.36 -10.33 -22.67
N ALA A 118 -12.31 -9.19 -22.02
CA ALA A 118 -11.28 -8.84 -21.03
C ALA A 118 -11.91 -8.61 -19.66
N LYS A 119 -11.29 -9.15 -18.61
CA LYS A 119 -11.56 -8.76 -17.23
C LYS A 119 -10.46 -7.82 -16.80
N VAL A 120 -10.84 -6.71 -16.20
CA VAL A 120 -9.89 -5.66 -15.74
C VAL A 120 -10.21 -5.21 -14.33
N HIS A 121 -9.17 -4.82 -13.59
CA HIS A 121 -9.30 -4.11 -12.33
C HIS A 121 -9.12 -2.61 -12.59
N LEU A 122 -10.16 -1.83 -12.36
CA LEU A 122 -10.18 -0.39 -12.53
C LEU A 122 -9.92 0.27 -11.19
N VAL A 123 -8.94 1.17 -11.15
CA VAL A 123 -8.62 1.97 -9.96
C VAL A 123 -8.86 3.43 -10.28
N THR A 124 -9.67 4.09 -9.47
CA THR A 124 -9.96 5.53 -9.55
C THR A 124 -9.52 6.23 -8.28
N CYS A 125 -9.26 7.51 -8.36
CA CYS A 125 -8.97 8.34 -7.20
C CYS A 125 -9.59 9.72 -7.35
N ALA A 126 -9.76 10.44 -6.24
CA ALA A 126 -10.30 11.79 -6.27
C ALA A 126 -9.41 12.73 -7.10
N SER A 127 -9.98 13.41 -8.08
CA SER A 127 -9.25 14.31 -9.00
C SER A 127 -8.53 15.44 -8.26
N ASN A 128 -9.13 15.96 -7.18
CA ASN A 128 -8.51 16.99 -6.35
C ASN A 128 -7.28 16.49 -5.58
N ALA A 129 -7.22 15.20 -5.21
CA ALA A 129 -6.06 14.64 -4.53
C ALA A 129 -4.85 14.60 -5.47
N ILE A 130 -5.03 14.14 -6.72
CA ILE A 130 -3.98 14.20 -7.74
C ILE A 130 -3.56 15.64 -8.00
N SER A 131 -4.51 16.55 -8.23
CA SER A 131 -4.20 17.94 -8.54
C SER A 131 -3.43 18.64 -7.42
N ASN A 132 -3.69 18.31 -6.15
CA ASN A 132 -2.99 18.92 -5.03
C ASN A 132 -1.54 18.42 -4.92
N ILE A 133 -1.29 17.11 -5.08
CA ILE A 133 0.07 16.58 -5.05
C ILE A 133 0.87 17.04 -6.28
N GLU A 134 0.23 17.11 -7.46
CA GLU A 134 0.85 17.64 -8.68
C GLU A 134 1.27 19.10 -8.51
N LYS A 135 0.45 19.94 -7.87
CA LYS A 135 0.83 21.32 -7.54
C LYS A 135 2.05 21.39 -6.64
N CYS A 136 2.13 20.54 -5.59
CA CYS A 136 3.30 20.50 -4.71
C CYS A 136 4.57 20.13 -5.50
N ILE A 137 4.50 19.10 -6.35
CA ILE A 137 5.61 18.63 -7.20
C ILE A 137 6.05 19.73 -8.16
N HIS A 138 5.09 20.37 -8.82
CA HIS A 138 5.37 21.44 -9.78
C HIS A 138 5.98 22.67 -9.11
N SER A 139 5.56 23.01 -7.89
CA SER A 139 6.13 24.09 -7.09
C SER A 139 7.61 23.85 -6.76
N CYS A 140 8.03 22.59 -6.61
CA CYS A 140 9.44 22.22 -6.45
C CYS A 140 10.24 22.20 -7.77
N GLY A 141 9.63 22.59 -8.90
CA GLY A 141 10.27 22.55 -10.23
C GLY A 141 10.48 21.13 -10.77
N LEU A 142 9.69 20.18 -10.30
CA LEU A 142 9.69 18.77 -10.70
C LEU A 142 8.53 18.47 -11.63
N HIS A 143 8.65 17.35 -12.37
CA HIS A 143 7.60 16.80 -13.21
C HIS A 143 7.27 15.37 -12.78
N ALA A 144 5.98 15.07 -12.61
CA ALA A 144 5.52 13.72 -12.33
C ALA A 144 5.44 12.92 -13.64
N ASN A 145 6.27 11.88 -13.77
CA ASN A 145 6.21 10.97 -14.92
C ASN A 145 4.96 10.07 -14.86
N ALA A 146 4.62 9.61 -13.68
CA ALA A 146 3.41 8.81 -13.45
C ALA A 146 2.94 8.93 -12.00
N PHE A 147 1.64 8.73 -11.82
CA PHE A 147 1.00 8.49 -10.54
C PHE A 147 0.70 6.99 -10.44
N VAL A 148 1.20 6.34 -9.40
CA VAL A 148 1.12 4.88 -9.24
C VAL A 148 0.46 4.56 -7.90
N LEU A 149 -0.47 3.61 -7.91
CA LEU A 149 -1.08 3.09 -6.69
C LEU A 149 0.00 2.44 -5.80
N GLU A 150 0.08 2.83 -4.54
CA GLU A 150 1.16 2.38 -3.63
C GLU A 150 1.17 0.87 -3.44
N GLN A 151 0.00 0.22 -3.32
CA GLN A 151 -0.10 -1.23 -3.21
C GLN A 151 0.44 -1.95 -4.46
N LEU A 152 0.25 -1.37 -5.63
CA LEU A 152 0.79 -1.91 -6.88
C LEU A 152 2.32 -1.83 -6.88
N ALA A 153 2.87 -0.67 -6.50
CA ALA A 153 4.31 -0.49 -6.39
C ALA A 153 4.92 -1.46 -5.36
N SER A 154 4.36 -1.53 -4.15
CA SER A 154 4.84 -2.45 -3.10
C SER A 154 4.78 -3.91 -3.56
N SER A 155 3.75 -4.31 -4.31
CA SER A 155 3.62 -5.67 -4.84
C SER A 155 4.75 -6.06 -5.81
N TRP A 156 5.25 -5.11 -6.59
CA TRP A 156 6.35 -5.36 -7.53
C TRP A 156 7.69 -5.55 -6.83
N SER A 157 7.91 -4.90 -5.70
CA SER A 157 9.18 -4.95 -4.98
C SER A 157 9.33 -6.13 -4.02
N ILE A 158 8.22 -6.72 -3.53
CA ILE A 158 8.26 -7.67 -2.41
C ILE A 158 7.57 -9.02 -2.64
N LEU A 159 6.70 -9.14 -3.65
CA LEU A 159 6.02 -10.40 -3.93
C LEU A 159 6.76 -11.20 -5.01
N THR A 160 6.89 -12.50 -4.76
CA THR A 160 7.41 -13.44 -5.76
C THR A 160 6.35 -13.75 -6.81
N GLU A 161 6.77 -14.19 -8.00
CA GLU A 161 5.83 -14.57 -9.06
C GLU A 161 4.94 -15.75 -8.64
N ASP A 162 5.49 -16.71 -7.89
CA ASP A 162 4.72 -17.84 -7.37
C ASP A 162 3.60 -17.38 -6.40
N GLU A 163 3.87 -16.42 -5.53
CA GLU A 163 2.86 -15.84 -4.64
C GLU A 163 1.75 -15.13 -5.44
N LYS A 164 2.15 -14.33 -6.44
CA LYS A 164 1.19 -13.63 -7.32
C LYS A 164 0.32 -14.61 -8.11
N ASP A 165 0.89 -15.72 -8.57
CA ASP A 165 0.16 -16.73 -9.34
C ASP A 165 -0.78 -17.57 -8.46
N LEU A 166 -0.31 -18.04 -7.31
CA LEU A 166 -1.09 -18.87 -6.39
C LEU A 166 -2.24 -18.11 -5.74
N GLY A 167 -2.01 -16.86 -5.40
CA GLY A 167 -2.95 -16.01 -4.68
C GLY A 167 -2.41 -15.61 -3.32
N VAL A 168 -2.20 -14.31 -3.13
CA VAL A 168 -1.60 -13.70 -1.95
C VAL A 168 -2.34 -12.42 -1.59
N CYS A 169 -2.41 -12.13 -0.29
CA CYS A 169 -2.84 -10.84 0.21
C CYS A 169 -1.63 -10.03 0.70
N LEU A 170 -1.38 -8.90 0.06
CA LEU A 170 -0.41 -7.89 0.51
C LEU A 170 -1.11 -6.89 1.41
N ILE A 171 -0.51 -6.62 2.58
CA ILE A 171 -0.97 -5.60 3.53
C ILE A 171 0.20 -4.66 3.82
N ASP A 172 0.12 -3.44 3.31
CA ASP A 172 1.11 -2.37 3.53
C ASP A 172 0.62 -1.48 4.67
N ILE A 173 1.29 -1.55 5.83
CA ILE A 173 0.91 -0.79 7.03
C ILE A 173 1.82 0.43 7.14
N GLY A 174 1.32 1.55 6.64
CA GLY A 174 1.99 2.84 6.68
C GLY A 174 1.83 3.58 8.00
N GLY A 175 2.03 4.89 7.98
CA GLY A 175 1.73 5.78 9.10
C GLY A 175 0.24 6.09 9.22
N GLY A 176 -0.40 6.52 8.13
CA GLY A 176 -1.78 7.01 8.12
C GLY A 176 -2.82 6.06 7.53
N THR A 177 -2.40 5.10 6.71
CA THR A 177 -3.26 4.13 6.03
C THR A 177 -2.67 2.73 6.09
N THR A 178 -3.54 1.73 6.02
CA THR A 178 -3.20 0.34 5.73
C THR A 178 -3.83 0.00 4.39
N ASP A 179 -2.98 -0.35 3.46
CA ASP A 179 -3.32 -0.57 2.07
C ASP A 179 -3.29 -2.08 1.77
N ILE A 180 -4.36 -2.57 1.13
CA ILE A 180 -4.56 -3.99 0.85
C ILE A 180 -4.54 -4.20 -0.65
N ALA A 181 -3.81 -5.21 -1.11
CA ALA A 181 -3.93 -5.74 -2.47
C ALA A 181 -4.03 -7.25 -2.44
N ILE A 182 -4.96 -7.83 -3.20
CA ILE A 182 -5.02 -9.27 -3.41
C ILE A 182 -4.64 -9.54 -4.85
N LEU A 183 -3.62 -10.37 -5.02
CA LEU A 183 -3.14 -10.82 -6.31
C LEU A 183 -3.47 -12.30 -6.49
N ARG A 184 -3.82 -12.67 -7.71
CA ARG A 184 -4.08 -14.06 -8.11
C ARG A 184 -3.86 -14.19 -9.61
N SER A 185 -3.33 -15.33 -10.03
CA SER A 185 -3.01 -15.57 -11.44
C SER A 185 -2.17 -14.43 -12.03
N GLY A 186 -1.21 -13.88 -11.25
CA GLY A 186 -0.29 -12.82 -11.64
C GLY A 186 -0.88 -11.41 -11.72
N SER A 187 -2.17 -11.22 -11.41
CA SER A 187 -2.83 -9.91 -11.53
C SER A 187 -3.53 -9.49 -10.24
N ILE A 188 -3.68 -8.19 -10.04
CA ILE A 188 -4.47 -7.63 -8.93
C ILE A 188 -5.95 -7.92 -9.19
N VAL A 189 -6.61 -8.56 -8.23
CA VAL A 189 -8.04 -8.85 -8.27
C VAL A 189 -8.85 -8.01 -7.29
N PHE A 190 -8.20 -7.41 -6.31
CA PHE A 190 -8.81 -6.53 -5.33
C PHE A 190 -7.79 -5.54 -4.77
N THR A 191 -8.23 -4.31 -4.52
CA THR A 191 -7.51 -3.31 -3.72
C THR A 191 -8.44 -2.67 -2.71
N GLY A 192 -7.93 -2.41 -1.51
CA GLY A 192 -8.67 -1.77 -0.42
C GLY A 192 -7.78 -0.87 0.41
N VAL A 193 -8.39 0.04 1.17
CA VAL A 193 -7.68 0.98 2.06
C VAL A 193 -8.42 1.08 3.39
N ILE A 194 -7.69 0.88 4.48
CA ILE A 194 -8.18 1.07 5.84
C ILE A 194 -7.51 2.32 6.42
N PRO A 195 -8.26 3.31 6.91
CA PRO A 195 -7.70 4.58 7.42
C PRO A 195 -7.23 4.46 8.88
N ILE A 196 -6.62 3.33 9.23
CA ILE A 196 -6.00 3.00 10.51
C ILE A 196 -4.60 2.45 10.23
N ALA A 197 -3.59 2.98 10.92
CA ALA A 197 -2.20 2.55 10.79
C ALA A 197 -1.34 3.03 11.97
N GLY A 198 -0.03 3.25 11.78
CA GLY A 198 0.91 3.58 12.84
C GLY A 198 0.59 4.84 13.63
N ASP A 199 -0.02 5.86 13.01
CA ASP A 199 -0.37 7.12 13.68
C ASP A 199 -1.45 6.92 14.75
N GLN A 200 -2.39 5.98 14.55
CA GLN A 200 -3.38 5.66 15.54
C GLN A 200 -2.75 4.97 16.74
N VAL A 201 -1.80 4.06 16.54
CA VAL A 201 -1.02 3.43 17.62
C VAL A 201 -0.27 4.50 18.42
N THR A 202 0.39 5.44 17.74
CA THR A 202 1.08 6.57 18.40
C THR A 202 0.12 7.43 19.20
N SER A 203 -1.06 7.72 18.65
CA SER A 203 -2.11 8.48 19.33
C SER A 203 -2.62 7.78 20.58
N ASP A 204 -2.86 6.46 20.51
CA ASP A 204 -3.30 5.67 21.67
C ASP A 204 -2.26 5.69 22.79
N ILE A 205 -0.98 5.53 22.46
CA ILE A 205 0.13 5.65 23.41
C ILE A 205 0.18 7.04 24.02
N ALA A 206 0.09 8.09 23.20
CA ALA A 206 0.14 9.48 23.66
C ALA A 206 -0.99 9.79 24.65
N VAL A 207 -2.21 9.34 24.37
CA VAL A 207 -3.40 9.52 25.21
C VAL A 207 -3.31 8.70 26.49
N ALA A 208 -3.06 7.39 26.37
CA ALA A 208 -3.01 6.49 27.51
C ALA A 208 -1.89 6.83 28.48
N LEU A 209 -0.71 7.16 27.95
CA LEU A 209 0.45 7.50 28.76
C LEU A 209 0.56 9.01 29.06
N ARG A 210 -0.32 9.85 28.53
CA ARG A 210 -0.27 11.31 28.69
C ARG A 210 1.12 11.84 28.42
N THR A 211 1.69 11.46 27.28
CA THR A 211 3.03 11.86 26.80
C THR A 211 2.90 12.66 25.51
N PRO A 212 3.86 13.53 25.16
CA PRO A 212 3.86 14.21 23.85
C PRO A 212 3.89 13.21 22.69
N THR A 213 3.21 13.53 21.57
CA THR A 213 3.08 12.62 20.43
C THR A 213 4.43 12.19 19.85
N ASN A 214 5.41 13.07 19.79
CA ASN A 214 6.76 12.74 19.33
C ASN A 214 7.45 11.71 20.25
N GLN A 215 7.25 11.83 21.56
CA GLN A 215 7.76 10.86 22.54
C GLN A 215 7.01 9.52 22.46
N ALA A 216 5.69 9.56 22.23
CA ALA A 216 4.90 8.36 21.99
C ALA A 216 5.40 7.59 20.75
N GLU A 217 5.75 8.31 19.66
CA GLU A 217 6.33 7.70 18.47
C GLU A 217 7.70 7.06 18.74
N GLU A 218 8.59 7.74 19.44
CA GLU A 218 9.89 7.20 19.84
C GLU A 218 9.75 5.94 20.71
N ILE A 219 8.85 5.97 21.70
CA ILE A 219 8.56 4.82 22.57
C ILE A 219 7.99 3.66 21.77
N LYS A 220 7.04 3.94 20.86
CA LYS A 220 6.46 2.95 19.96
C LYS A 220 7.54 2.23 19.13
N GLN A 221 8.41 3.00 18.49
CA GLN A 221 9.46 2.46 17.63
C GLN A 221 10.52 1.66 18.39
N LYS A 222 10.84 2.07 19.63
CA LYS A 222 11.93 1.49 20.40
C LYS A 222 11.52 0.31 21.27
N TYR A 223 10.32 0.35 21.82
CA TYR A 223 9.88 -0.60 22.84
C TYR A 223 8.54 -1.27 22.52
N GLY A 224 7.88 -0.87 21.43
CA GLY A 224 6.57 -1.40 21.06
C GLY A 224 6.60 -2.90 20.80
N CYS A 225 5.49 -3.56 21.16
CA CYS A 225 5.21 -4.95 20.84
C CYS A 225 3.71 -5.11 20.58
N ALA A 226 3.36 -5.87 19.53
CA ALA A 226 1.98 -6.12 19.15
C ALA A 226 1.33 -7.29 19.94
N VAL A 227 2.13 -8.02 20.74
CA VAL A 227 1.69 -9.15 21.58
C VAL A 227 2.19 -8.92 23.00
N ALA A 228 1.30 -8.61 23.93
CA ALA A 228 1.67 -8.31 25.30
C ALA A 228 2.37 -9.48 26.02
N GLU A 229 2.03 -10.70 25.65
CA GLU A 229 2.65 -11.91 26.21
C GLU A 229 4.14 -12.07 25.88
N PHE A 230 4.64 -11.39 24.84
CA PHE A 230 6.06 -11.40 24.45
C PHE A 230 6.90 -10.45 25.30
N THR A 231 6.27 -9.65 26.15
CA THR A 231 6.92 -8.63 27.00
C THR A 231 6.88 -9.01 28.46
N SER A 232 7.78 -8.42 29.25
CA SER A 232 7.89 -8.64 30.71
C SER A 232 7.49 -7.40 31.52
N ASP A 233 6.93 -7.62 32.69
CA ASP A 233 6.70 -6.58 33.68
C ASP A 233 8.00 -6.08 34.34
N GLU A 234 9.11 -6.82 34.19
CA GLU A 234 10.44 -6.44 34.71
C GLU A 234 11.18 -5.48 33.76
N GLU A 235 10.80 -5.44 32.48
CA GLU A 235 11.37 -4.50 31.51
C GLU A 235 10.74 -3.11 31.70
N MET A 236 11.46 -2.23 32.40
CA MET A 236 10.99 -0.87 32.69
C MET A 236 11.40 0.10 31.57
N ILE A 237 10.48 0.96 31.18
CA ILE A 237 10.71 2.04 30.20
C ILE A 237 10.37 3.40 30.83
N GLU A 238 11.16 4.41 30.49
CA GLU A 238 10.94 5.78 30.95
C GLU A 238 10.04 6.54 29.99
N VAL A 239 9.01 7.20 30.52
CA VAL A 239 8.01 7.96 29.76
C VAL A 239 7.96 9.40 30.24
N MET A 240 8.21 10.33 29.34
CA MET A 240 8.14 11.76 29.60
C MET A 240 6.69 12.24 29.77
N GLY A 241 6.43 13.05 30.78
CA GLY A 241 5.10 13.62 31.00
C GLY A 241 4.84 14.90 30.20
N VAL A 242 3.57 15.19 29.89
CA VAL A 242 3.15 16.45 29.24
C VAL A 242 3.26 17.61 30.26
N GLY A 243 3.59 18.80 29.78
CA GLY A 243 3.52 20.03 30.59
C GLY A 243 4.59 20.11 31.66
N GLY A 244 5.80 19.59 31.42
CA GLY A 244 6.93 19.69 32.36
C GLY A 244 6.83 18.76 33.58
N ARG A 245 5.94 17.76 33.52
CA ARG A 245 5.86 16.72 34.56
C ARG A 245 7.10 15.84 34.53
N PRO A 246 7.56 15.36 35.70
CA PRO A 246 8.73 14.47 35.73
C PRO A 246 8.47 13.19 34.95
N PRO A 247 9.52 12.59 34.38
CA PRO A 247 9.45 11.26 33.78
C PRO A 247 8.93 10.24 34.80
N ARG A 248 8.29 9.22 34.30
CA ARG A 248 7.83 8.07 35.11
C ARG A 248 8.21 6.76 34.43
N GLU A 249 8.41 5.76 35.23
CA GLU A 249 8.67 4.40 34.77
C GLU A 249 7.35 3.63 34.64
N LEU A 250 7.27 2.78 33.60
CA LEU A 250 6.22 1.79 33.46
C LEU A 250 6.81 0.54 32.79
N SER A 251 6.13 -0.60 32.96
CA SER A 251 6.60 -1.84 32.34
C SER A 251 6.36 -1.83 30.83
N ARG A 252 7.24 -2.48 30.07
CA ARG A 252 7.07 -2.69 28.63
C ARG A 252 5.75 -3.43 28.31
N ARG A 253 5.32 -4.32 29.22
CA ARG A 253 4.04 -4.99 29.11
C ARG A 253 2.87 -4.00 29.13
N THR A 254 2.88 -3.01 29.99
CA THR A 254 1.85 -1.94 30.00
C THR A 254 1.79 -1.20 28.65
N LEU A 255 2.92 -0.98 28.00
CA LEU A 255 2.96 -0.39 26.65
C LEU A 255 2.34 -1.34 25.63
N ALA A 256 2.68 -2.63 25.67
CA ALA A 256 2.14 -3.63 24.76
C ALA A 256 0.62 -3.81 24.95
N ASP A 257 0.11 -3.77 26.17
CA ASP A 257 -1.33 -3.79 26.48
C ASP A 257 -2.11 -2.60 25.85
N ILE A 258 -1.42 -1.48 25.54
CA ILE A 258 -2.01 -0.35 24.82
C ILE A 258 -1.96 -0.59 23.31
N ILE A 259 -0.90 -1.20 22.81
CA ILE A 259 -0.62 -1.37 21.38
C ILE A 259 -1.43 -2.52 20.78
N GLU A 260 -1.45 -3.68 21.43
CA GLU A 260 -2.07 -4.92 20.92
C GLU A 260 -3.53 -4.73 20.49
N PRO A 261 -4.44 -4.09 21.28
CA PRO A 261 -5.82 -3.91 20.87
C PRO A 261 -5.98 -3.13 19.54
N ARG A 262 -5.05 -2.22 19.25
CA ARG A 262 -5.10 -1.46 18.00
C ARG A 262 -4.72 -2.32 16.80
N TYR A 263 -3.73 -3.20 16.94
CA TYR A 263 -3.38 -4.15 15.88
C TYR A 263 -4.46 -5.22 15.69
N VAL A 264 -5.08 -5.69 16.76
CA VAL A 264 -6.24 -6.60 16.68
C VAL A 264 -7.37 -5.95 15.89
N GLU A 265 -7.75 -4.71 16.23
CA GLU A 265 -8.76 -3.96 15.47
C GLU A 265 -8.39 -3.81 14.00
N LEU A 266 -7.14 -3.44 13.70
CA LEU A 266 -6.66 -3.30 12.34
C LEU A 266 -6.80 -4.60 11.55
N PHE A 267 -6.32 -5.71 12.10
CA PHE A 267 -6.36 -7.00 11.41
C PHE A 267 -7.78 -7.56 11.30
N ASP A 268 -8.65 -7.33 12.28
CA ASP A 268 -10.07 -7.67 12.19
C ASP A 268 -10.77 -6.90 11.05
N LEU A 269 -10.47 -5.62 10.88
CA LEU A 269 -10.99 -4.82 9.76
C LEU A 269 -10.46 -5.31 8.41
N VAL A 270 -9.18 -5.65 8.32
CA VAL A 270 -8.60 -6.26 7.11
C VAL A 270 -9.27 -7.59 6.79
N ARG A 271 -9.43 -8.47 7.79
CA ARG A 271 -10.11 -9.76 7.63
C ARG A 271 -11.54 -9.58 7.13
N ALA A 272 -12.30 -8.67 7.76
CA ALA A 272 -13.67 -8.38 7.34
C ALA A 272 -13.73 -7.86 5.89
N GLU A 273 -12.74 -7.09 5.45
CA GLU A 273 -12.66 -6.59 4.07
C GLU A 273 -12.38 -7.74 3.08
N ILE A 274 -11.47 -8.65 3.41
CA ILE A 274 -11.15 -9.85 2.62
C ILE A 274 -12.38 -10.75 2.50
N GLU A 275 -13.06 -11.05 3.60
CA GLU A 275 -14.24 -11.90 3.67
C GLU A 275 -15.43 -11.30 2.90
N ARG A 276 -15.70 -10.00 3.10
CA ARG A 276 -16.78 -9.27 2.42
C ARG A 276 -16.66 -9.34 0.90
N ASN A 277 -15.44 -9.35 0.38
CA ASN A 277 -15.17 -9.43 -1.05
C ASN A 277 -14.97 -10.89 -1.54
N GLY A 278 -15.12 -11.89 -0.67
CA GLY A 278 -15.09 -13.32 -1.01
C GLY A 278 -13.71 -13.84 -1.39
N PHE A 279 -12.66 -13.34 -0.74
CA PHE A 279 -11.27 -13.74 -0.96
C PHE A 279 -10.68 -14.59 0.17
N ASP A 280 -11.43 -14.88 1.22
CA ASP A 280 -11.00 -15.66 2.40
C ASP A 280 -10.36 -17.01 2.08
N GLN A 281 -10.82 -17.69 1.02
CA GLN A 281 -10.29 -18.97 0.55
C GLN A 281 -9.47 -18.88 -0.75
N LYS A 282 -9.12 -17.68 -1.18
CA LYS A 282 -8.49 -17.44 -2.49
C LYS A 282 -7.05 -16.92 -2.40
N ILE A 283 -6.45 -17.00 -1.22
CA ILE A 283 -5.09 -16.55 -0.92
C ILE A 283 -4.24 -17.69 -0.34
N PRO A 284 -4.07 -18.81 -1.07
CA PRO A 284 -3.34 -19.97 -0.55
C PRO A 284 -1.86 -19.70 -0.26
N ALA A 285 -1.25 -18.68 -0.86
CA ALA A 285 0.10 -18.24 -0.51
C ALA A 285 0.15 -17.43 0.81
N GLY A 286 -1.02 -17.16 1.43
CA GLY A 286 -1.11 -16.47 2.71
C GLY A 286 -1.04 -14.94 2.59
N ILE A 287 -0.47 -14.32 3.62
CA ILE A 287 -0.41 -12.86 3.78
C ILE A 287 1.04 -12.39 3.82
N VAL A 288 1.30 -11.27 3.16
CA VAL A 288 2.60 -10.57 3.20
C VAL A 288 2.37 -9.20 3.82
N LEU A 289 2.99 -8.95 4.98
CA LEU A 289 2.97 -7.65 5.66
C LEU A 289 4.16 -6.81 5.19
N THR A 290 3.96 -5.53 4.93
CA THR A 290 5.02 -4.56 4.63
C THR A 290 4.69 -3.18 5.19
N GLY A 291 5.52 -2.18 4.89
CA GLY A 291 5.39 -0.83 5.45
C GLY A 291 6.10 -0.66 6.79
N GLY A 292 6.29 0.57 7.20
CA GLY A 292 7.07 0.89 8.41
C GLY A 292 6.47 0.35 9.71
N THR A 293 5.16 0.29 9.79
CA THR A 293 4.40 -0.16 10.97
C THR A 293 4.38 -1.70 11.09
N SER A 294 4.65 -2.42 10.00
CA SER A 294 4.79 -3.89 10.02
C SER A 294 6.08 -4.38 10.69
N LYS A 295 6.96 -3.47 11.10
CA LYS A 295 8.20 -3.79 11.84
C LYS A 295 7.97 -3.99 13.34
N MET A 296 6.76 -3.79 13.83
CA MET A 296 6.41 -3.99 15.22
C MET A 296 6.71 -5.44 15.64
N GLU A 297 7.40 -5.62 16.76
CA GLU A 297 7.64 -6.96 17.33
C GLU A 297 6.32 -7.68 17.58
N GLY A 298 6.24 -8.96 17.26
CA GLY A 298 5.04 -9.79 17.44
C GLY A 298 3.92 -9.54 16.41
N VAL A 299 4.10 -8.66 15.43
CA VAL A 299 3.04 -8.35 14.45
C VAL A 299 2.72 -9.52 13.53
N VAL A 300 3.72 -10.32 13.14
CA VAL A 300 3.54 -11.49 12.29
C VAL A 300 2.75 -12.56 13.02
N GLU A 301 3.14 -12.86 14.25
CA GLU A 301 2.50 -13.87 15.10
C GLU A 301 1.04 -13.48 15.44
N LEU A 302 0.81 -12.19 15.71
CA LEU A 302 -0.54 -11.69 15.93
C LEU A 302 -1.40 -11.82 14.66
N ALA A 303 -0.85 -11.48 13.51
CA ALA A 303 -1.53 -11.61 12.24
C ALA A 303 -1.86 -13.08 11.92
N GLU A 304 -0.91 -14.02 12.09
CA GLU A 304 -1.14 -15.46 11.93
C GLU A 304 -2.28 -15.97 12.85
N SER A 305 -2.29 -15.50 14.08
CA SER A 305 -3.34 -15.83 15.06
C SER A 305 -4.73 -15.36 14.63
N ILE A 306 -4.83 -14.17 14.01
CA ILE A 306 -6.12 -13.58 13.61
C ILE A 306 -6.59 -14.14 12.27
N PHE A 307 -5.70 -14.20 11.27
CA PHE A 307 -6.06 -14.65 9.92
C PHE A 307 -6.11 -16.16 9.75
N GLN A 308 -5.52 -16.93 10.67
CA GLN A 308 -5.42 -18.40 10.63
C GLN A 308 -4.79 -18.90 9.32
N THR A 309 -3.79 -18.18 8.83
CA THR A 309 -3.01 -18.50 7.64
C THR A 309 -1.56 -18.08 7.85
N SER A 310 -0.65 -18.56 7.00
CA SER A 310 0.76 -18.16 7.06
C SER A 310 0.93 -16.67 6.75
N VAL A 311 1.78 -16.02 7.54
CA VAL A 311 2.12 -14.60 7.37
C VAL A 311 3.63 -14.45 7.30
N ARG A 312 4.13 -13.62 6.38
CA ARG A 312 5.53 -13.23 6.35
C ARG A 312 5.70 -11.71 6.28
N LEU A 313 6.83 -11.24 6.74
CA LEU A 313 7.26 -9.87 6.50
C LEU A 313 7.82 -9.76 5.08
N GLY A 314 7.29 -8.82 4.30
CA GLY A 314 7.75 -8.48 2.96
C GLY A 314 8.83 -7.41 3.01
N VAL A 315 9.97 -7.71 2.40
CA VAL A 315 11.07 -6.75 2.22
C VAL A 315 11.43 -6.72 0.73
N PRO A 316 11.90 -5.58 0.20
CA PRO A 316 12.35 -5.52 -1.19
C PRO A 316 13.51 -6.49 -1.46
N GLU A 317 13.43 -7.24 -2.57
CA GLU A 317 14.44 -8.23 -2.95
C GLU A 317 15.04 -8.00 -4.35
N SER A 318 14.32 -7.29 -5.23
CA SER A 318 14.67 -7.17 -6.66
C SER A 318 15.36 -5.84 -6.97
N PHE A 319 16.53 -5.58 -6.35
CA PHE A 319 17.33 -4.38 -6.67
C PHE A 319 18.82 -4.67 -6.52
N SER A 320 19.66 -3.83 -7.15
CA SER A 320 21.13 -3.90 -7.03
C SER A 320 21.68 -2.68 -6.29
N GLY A 321 22.66 -2.91 -5.40
CA GLY A 321 23.29 -1.86 -4.57
C GLY A 321 22.58 -1.59 -3.25
N MET A 322 23.34 -1.14 -2.25
CA MET A 322 22.90 -0.78 -0.88
C MET A 322 21.95 -1.79 -0.20
N GLU A 323 22.10 -3.08 -0.49
CA GLU A 323 21.19 -4.16 -0.07
C GLU A 323 20.88 -4.15 1.43
N ASN A 324 21.91 -3.92 2.28
CA ASN A 324 21.75 -3.90 3.73
C ASN A 324 20.82 -2.78 4.26
N ILE A 325 20.62 -1.71 3.47
CA ILE A 325 19.77 -0.58 3.86
C ILE A 325 18.37 -0.76 3.27
N LEU A 326 18.30 -1.18 2.02
CA LEU A 326 17.07 -1.22 1.24
C LEU A 326 16.20 -2.46 1.53
N ARG A 327 16.77 -3.55 2.08
CA ARG A 327 16.00 -4.68 2.61
C ARG A 327 15.25 -4.33 3.89
N ASN A 328 14.33 -3.41 3.78
CA ASN A 328 13.54 -2.93 4.89
C ASN A 328 12.10 -2.64 4.39
N PRO A 329 11.06 -3.09 5.09
CA PRO A 329 9.66 -2.88 4.66
C PRO A 329 9.30 -1.43 4.40
N ILE A 330 9.99 -0.46 5.04
CA ILE A 330 9.74 0.97 4.85
C ILE A 330 10.01 1.46 3.41
N TYR A 331 10.77 0.70 2.63
CA TYR A 331 11.15 1.07 1.27
C TYR A 331 10.37 0.30 0.19
N ALA A 332 9.42 -0.57 0.58
CA ALA A 332 8.67 -1.40 -0.36
C ALA A 332 8.07 -0.59 -1.51
N THR A 333 7.27 0.43 -1.20
CA THR A 333 6.64 1.30 -2.18
C THR A 333 7.67 2.06 -3.02
N SER A 334 8.67 2.68 -2.38
CA SER A 334 9.64 3.52 -3.10
C SER A 334 10.53 2.72 -4.06
N ILE A 335 10.87 1.47 -3.73
CA ILE A 335 11.62 0.58 -4.63
C ILE A 335 10.72 0.08 -5.76
N GLY A 336 9.46 -0.21 -5.48
CA GLY A 336 8.52 -0.61 -6.52
C GLY A 336 8.11 0.50 -7.49
N LEU A 337 8.36 1.77 -7.16
CA LEU A 337 8.14 2.92 -8.04
C LEU A 337 9.29 3.13 -9.04
N VAL A 338 10.46 2.56 -8.81
CA VAL A 338 11.68 2.70 -9.63
C VAL A 338 11.93 1.46 -10.45
#